data_4bb8ea5e1b83e8612fb30682b64b8cbc
#
_entry.id   4bb8ea5e1b83e8612fb30682b64b8cbc
#
_cell.length_a   1.000
_cell.length_b   1.000
_cell.length_c   1.000
_cell.angle_alpha   90.00
_cell.angle_beta   90.00
_cell.angle_gamma   90.00
#
_symmetry.space_group_name_H-M   'P 1'
#
loop_
_entity.id
_entity.type
_entity.pdbx_description
1 polymer ?
#
loop_
_entity_poly.entity_id
_entity_poly.type
_entity_poly.pdbx_seq_one_letter_code
_entity_poly.pdbx_strand_id
1 'polypeptide(L)'
;FSSIRFEAVGDVNFEQSSEYSLRIEGPRKFVEKVLVKVKNGELILTYKEQNNKSKRVKFYITAPDLSRVNMEGVGAFRCEKKLEMKDLELNMKGVGSIRIADLECKTLRARMEGVGKINVHVHCVKLVAKADGVGHMTLSGYARSADVTSDGIGGVNTRNLQVGE
;
A
#
# COMPACT_ATOMS: atom_id res chain seq x y z
N PHE A 1 -14.33 -2.77 6.86
CA PHE A 1 -12.98 -2.21 7.08
C PHE A 1 -12.68 -1.14 6.04
N SER A 2 -11.87 -0.19 6.40
CA SER A 2 -11.35 0.83 5.48
C SER A 2 -9.83 0.97 5.59
N SER A 3 -9.21 0.13 6.42
CA SER A 3 -7.77 0.12 6.64
C SER A 3 -7.26 -1.32 6.53
N ILE A 4 -6.05 -1.47 6.02
CA ILE A 4 -5.41 -2.77 5.86
C ILE A 4 -4.05 -2.73 6.56
N ARG A 5 -3.79 -3.73 7.42
CA ARG A 5 -2.47 -3.96 7.99
C ARG A 5 -1.99 -5.33 7.56
N PHE A 6 -0.89 -5.35 6.84
CA PHE A 6 -0.31 -6.58 6.32
C PHE A 6 0.98 -6.91 7.07
N GLU A 7 0.93 -7.95 7.86
CA GLU A 7 2.08 -8.44 8.65
C GLU A 7 2.54 -9.83 8.20
N ALA A 8 1.95 -10.32 7.11
CA ALA A 8 2.25 -11.65 6.56
C ALA A 8 3.35 -11.59 5.50
N VAL A 9 3.48 -12.66 4.73
CA VAL A 9 4.38 -12.74 3.57
C VAL A 9 3.53 -13.10 2.36
N GLY A 10 3.62 -12.30 1.30
CA GLY A 10 2.83 -12.51 0.10
C GLY A 10 2.48 -11.20 -0.57
N ASP A 11 1.61 -11.29 -1.57
CA ASP A 11 1.19 -10.13 -2.36
C ASP A 11 -0.29 -9.84 -2.14
N VAL A 12 -0.59 -8.57 -1.92
CA VAL A 12 -1.95 -8.08 -1.77
C VAL A 12 -2.36 -7.40 -3.07
N ASN A 13 -3.49 -7.83 -3.62
CA ASN A 13 -4.11 -7.21 -4.78
C ASN A 13 -5.42 -6.60 -4.34
N PHE A 14 -5.52 -5.29 -4.43
CA PHE A 14 -6.70 -4.55 -3.99
C PHE A 14 -7.47 -4.01 -5.18
N GLU A 15 -8.80 -4.09 -5.09
CA GLU A 15 -9.68 -3.47 -6.06
C GLU A 15 -10.84 -2.81 -5.33
N GLN A 16 -11.15 -1.56 -5.68
CA GLN A 16 -12.30 -0.87 -5.13
C GLN A 16 -13.59 -1.45 -5.71
N SER A 17 -14.51 -1.81 -4.84
CA SER A 17 -15.78 -2.43 -5.23
C SER A 17 -16.82 -2.09 -4.19
N SER A 18 -18.09 -2.11 -4.57
CA SER A 18 -19.19 -1.90 -3.63
C SER A 18 -19.29 -3.00 -2.57
N GLU A 19 -18.61 -4.13 -2.78
CA GLU A 19 -18.67 -5.27 -1.88
C GLU A 19 -17.33 -5.51 -1.18
N TYR A 20 -17.41 -5.97 0.07
CA TYR A 20 -16.23 -6.42 0.81
C TYR A 20 -15.94 -7.88 0.47
N SER A 21 -14.70 -8.19 0.14
CA SER A 21 -14.31 -9.57 -0.07
C SER A 21 -12.83 -9.78 0.24
N LEU A 22 -12.49 -11.00 0.60
CA LEU A 22 -11.13 -11.44 0.80
C LEU A 22 -11.00 -12.86 0.27
N ARG A 23 -10.08 -13.06 -0.66
CA ARG A 23 -9.74 -14.37 -1.19
C ARG A 23 -8.24 -14.57 -1.04
N ILE A 24 -7.83 -15.74 -0.57
CA ILE A 24 -6.44 -16.08 -0.34
C ILE A 24 -6.09 -17.28 -1.21
N GLU A 25 -5.05 -17.15 -2.02
CA GLU A 25 -4.60 -18.19 -2.94
C GLU A 25 -3.15 -18.55 -2.67
N GLY A 26 -2.85 -19.84 -2.80
CA GLY A 26 -1.49 -20.32 -2.64
C GLY A 26 -1.46 -21.77 -2.22
N PRO A 27 -0.27 -22.32 -1.96
CA PRO A 27 -0.15 -23.69 -1.44
C PRO A 27 -0.90 -23.84 -0.11
N ARG A 28 -1.65 -24.92 0.02
CA ARG A 28 -2.53 -25.15 1.18
C ARG A 28 -1.81 -25.01 2.51
N LYS A 29 -0.60 -25.54 2.62
CA LYS A 29 0.18 -25.49 3.85
C LYS A 29 0.53 -24.06 4.31
N PHE A 30 0.57 -23.10 3.39
CA PHE A 30 0.83 -21.71 3.71
C PHE A 30 -0.47 -20.95 3.94
N VAL A 31 -1.50 -21.21 3.14
CA VAL A 31 -2.81 -20.56 3.30
C VAL A 31 -3.41 -20.88 4.65
N GLU A 32 -3.27 -22.11 5.13
CA GLU A 32 -3.77 -22.52 6.44
C GLU A 32 -3.16 -21.76 7.62
N LYS A 33 -1.99 -21.15 7.44
CA LYS A 33 -1.28 -20.42 8.47
C LYS A 33 -1.62 -18.94 8.51
N VAL A 34 -2.40 -18.47 7.56
CA VAL A 34 -2.82 -17.08 7.52
C VAL A 34 -3.89 -16.84 8.57
N LEU A 35 -3.69 -15.81 9.37
CA LEU A 35 -4.67 -15.36 10.35
C LEU A 35 -5.30 -14.07 9.85
N VAL A 36 -6.63 -14.04 9.84
CA VAL A 36 -7.41 -12.90 9.38
C VAL A 36 -8.19 -12.35 10.57
N LYS A 37 -8.05 -11.06 10.80
CA LYS A 37 -8.74 -10.37 11.88
C LYS A 37 -9.21 -9.00 11.42
N VAL A 38 -10.38 -8.59 11.87
CA VAL A 38 -10.84 -7.21 11.68
C VAL A 38 -11.03 -6.60 13.06
N LYS A 39 -10.33 -5.50 13.31
CA LYS A 39 -10.38 -4.81 14.59
C LYS A 39 -10.37 -3.30 14.36
N ASN A 40 -11.37 -2.61 14.92
CA ASN A 40 -11.49 -1.15 14.81
C ASN A 40 -11.44 -0.65 13.35
N GLY A 41 -12.11 -1.37 12.45
CA GLY A 41 -12.15 -1.02 11.03
C GLY A 41 -10.88 -1.34 10.25
N GLU A 42 -9.94 -2.05 10.86
CA GLU A 42 -8.70 -2.45 10.19
C GLU A 42 -8.70 -3.96 9.93
N LEU A 43 -8.47 -4.33 8.67
CA LEU A 43 -8.27 -5.73 8.28
C LEU A 43 -6.80 -6.08 8.53
N ILE A 44 -6.54 -7.03 9.42
CA ILE A 44 -5.20 -7.42 9.82
C ILE A 44 -4.92 -8.82 9.30
N LEU A 45 -3.86 -8.94 8.49
CA LEU A 45 -3.42 -10.21 7.92
C LEU A 45 -2.06 -10.57 8.49
N THR A 46 -2.02 -11.70 9.22
CA THR A 46 -0.79 -12.17 9.86
C THR A 46 -0.59 -13.66 9.59
N TYR A 47 0.55 -14.18 9.98
CA TYR A 47 0.83 -15.61 9.97
C TYR A 47 0.87 -16.17 11.38
N LYS A 48 0.39 -17.39 11.54
CA LYS A 48 0.44 -18.12 12.79
C LYS A 48 1.88 -18.44 13.21
N GLU A 49 2.77 -18.67 12.25
CA GLU A 49 4.18 -18.94 12.47
C GLU A 49 5.04 -17.92 11.74
N GLN A 50 6.04 -17.36 12.44
CA GLN A 50 6.88 -16.32 11.87
C GLN A 50 7.99 -16.82 10.94
N ASN A 51 8.33 -18.11 10.99
CA ASN A 51 9.35 -18.71 10.12
C ASN A 51 8.78 -19.14 8.77
N ASN A 52 8.04 -18.26 8.15
CA ASN A 52 7.38 -18.59 6.92
C ASN A 52 8.27 -18.25 5.72
N LYS A 53 8.60 -19.28 4.93
CA LYS A 53 9.36 -19.13 3.71
C LYS A 53 8.48 -18.97 2.48
N SER A 54 7.17 -18.85 2.66
CA SER A 54 6.26 -18.74 1.54
C SER A 54 6.28 -17.34 0.95
N LYS A 55 6.57 -17.28 -0.34
CA LYS A 55 6.51 -16.05 -1.11
C LYS A 55 5.36 -16.10 -2.13
N ARG A 56 4.49 -17.11 -2.05
CA ARG A 56 3.50 -17.40 -3.09
C ARG A 56 2.05 -17.24 -2.67
N VAL A 57 1.82 -16.74 -1.48
CA VAL A 57 0.45 -16.48 -1.05
C VAL A 57 -0.01 -15.15 -1.63
N LYS A 58 -1.16 -15.17 -2.28
CA LYS A 58 -1.76 -13.97 -2.86
C LYS A 58 -3.07 -13.68 -2.16
N PHE A 59 -3.27 -12.42 -1.84
CA PHE A 59 -4.46 -11.92 -1.18
C PHE A 59 -5.21 -11.02 -2.15
N TYR A 60 -6.47 -11.32 -2.40
CA TYR A 60 -7.34 -10.50 -3.25
C TYR A 60 -8.39 -9.86 -2.36
N ILE A 61 -8.34 -8.56 -2.26
CA ILE A 61 -9.18 -7.79 -1.34
C ILE A 61 -9.99 -6.79 -2.12
N THR A 62 -11.29 -6.72 -1.83
CA THR A 62 -12.14 -5.63 -2.33
C THR A 62 -12.81 -4.93 -1.17
N ALA A 63 -13.04 -3.65 -1.33
CA ALA A 63 -13.78 -2.82 -0.38
C ALA A 63 -14.24 -1.54 -1.08
N PRO A 64 -15.32 -0.90 -0.57
CA PRO A 64 -15.77 0.36 -1.17
C PRO A 64 -14.86 1.53 -0.86
N ASP A 65 -14.11 1.46 0.24
CA ASP A 65 -13.26 2.54 0.69
C ASP A 65 -11.94 2.01 1.24
N LEU A 66 -10.91 2.84 1.17
CA LEU A 66 -9.59 2.50 1.68
C LEU A 66 -8.91 3.78 2.16
N SER A 67 -8.76 3.94 3.48
CA SER A 67 -8.17 5.14 4.05
C SER A 67 -6.72 4.97 4.48
N ARG A 68 -6.29 3.73 4.73
CA ARG A 68 -4.92 3.47 5.20
C ARG A 68 -4.45 2.08 4.79
N VAL A 69 -3.20 2.02 4.35
CA VAL A 69 -2.50 0.76 4.08
C VAL A 69 -1.21 0.75 4.87
N ASN A 70 -1.06 -0.24 5.75
CA ASN A 70 0.18 -0.46 6.53
C ASN A 70 0.81 -1.76 6.06
N MET A 71 1.90 -1.66 5.33
CA MET A 71 2.67 -2.83 4.87
C MET A 71 3.84 -3.04 5.81
N GLU A 72 3.66 -3.93 6.79
CA GLU A 72 4.67 -4.22 7.81
C GLU A 72 5.36 -5.57 7.60
N GLY A 73 4.81 -6.41 6.74
CA GLY A 73 5.38 -7.71 6.41
C GLY A 73 6.32 -7.67 5.20
N VAL A 74 6.31 -8.76 4.44
CA VAL A 74 7.14 -8.91 3.24
C VAL A 74 6.26 -9.19 2.04
N GLY A 75 6.35 -8.35 1.02
CA GLY A 75 5.58 -8.51 -0.19
C GLY A 75 5.11 -7.20 -0.78
N ALA A 76 4.20 -7.30 -1.73
CA ALA A 76 3.71 -6.15 -2.48
C ALA A 76 2.23 -5.87 -2.20
N PHE A 77 1.88 -4.60 -2.23
CA PHE A 77 0.49 -4.15 -2.32
C PHE A 77 0.31 -3.55 -3.71
N ARG A 78 -0.69 -4.03 -4.44
CA ARG A 78 -0.98 -3.54 -5.78
C ARG A 78 -2.44 -3.18 -5.92
N CYS A 79 -2.69 -2.04 -6.55
CA CYS A 79 -4.00 -1.65 -7.02
C CYS A 79 -3.87 -1.22 -8.47
N GLU A 80 -4.31 -2.07 -9.40
CA GLU A 80 -4.12 -1.84 -10.83
C GLU A 80 -5.26 -1.03 -11.45
N LYS A 81 -6.44 -1.08 -10.86
CA LYS A 81 -7.59 -0.33 -11.34
C LYS A 81 -7.72 1.00 -10.63
N LYS A 82 -8.56 1.86 -11.18
CA LYS A 82 -8.76 3.18 -10.61
C LYS A 82 -9.25 3.10 -9.17
N LEU A 83 -8.63 3.93 -8.32
CA LEU A 83 -8.93 4.03 -6.91
C LEU A 83 -9.33 5.46 -6.60
N GLU A 84 -10.55 5.66 -6.12
CA GLU A 84 -11.07 6.99 -5.78
C GLU A 84 -11.34 7.06 -4.28
N MET A 85 -10.65 7.98 -3.61
CA MET A 85 -10.70 8.15 -2.16
C MET A 85 -10.79 9.61 -1.79
N LYS A 86 -11.19 9.88 -0.56
CA LYS A 86 -11.05 11.22 0.00
C LYS A 86 -9.62 11.41 0.51
N ASP A 87 -9.23 10.59 1.46
CA ASP A 87 -7.89 10.65 2.05
C ASP A 87 -7.30 9.24 2.09
N LEU A 88 -6.04 9.12 1.66
CA LEU A 88 -5.34 7.84 1.69
C LEU A 88 -3.98 8.00 2.32
N GLU A 89 -3.67 7.12 3.27
CA GLU A 89 -2.37 7.06 3.92
C GLU A 89 -1.70 5.72 3.57
N LEU A 90 -0.49 5.79 3.06
CA LEU A 90 0.31 4.62 2.72
C LEU A 90 1.55 4.59 3.59
N ASN A 91 1.71 3.53 4.35
CA ASN A 91 2.87 3.34 5.22
C ASN A 91 3.55 2.02 4.86
N MET A 92 4.80 2.12 4.44
CA MET A 92 5.61 0.96 4.15
C MET A 92 6.72 0.85 5.19
N LYS A 93 6.58 -0.11 6.08
CA LYS A 93 7.54 -0.35 7.17
C LYS A 93 8.30 -1.65 6.99
N GLY A 94 7.79 -2.56 6.19
CA GLY A 94 8.41 -3.86 5.94
C GLY A 94 9.34 -3.84 4.75
N VAL A 95 9.37 -4.97 4.03
CA VAL A 95 10.19 -5.15 2.84
C VAL A 95 9.30 -5.49 1.66
N GLY A 96 9.37 -4.71 0.58
CA GLY A 96 8.55 -4.96 -0.59
C GLY A 96 8.18 -3.71 -1.35
N SER A 97 6.93 -3.63 -1.79
CA SER A 97 6.50 -2.51 -2.61
C SER A 97 5.04 -2.17 -2.42
N ILE A 98 4.72 -0.91 -2.72
CA ILE A 98 3.33 -0.45 -2.86
C ILE A 98 3.22 0.15 -4.25
N ARG A 99 2.25 -0.31 -5.02
CA ARG A 99 1.98 0.22 -6.35
C ARG A 99 0.50 0.51 -6.52
N ILE A 100 0.19 1.76 -6.85
CA ILE A 100 -1.16 2.18 -7.20
C ILE A 100 -1.10 2.83 -8.57
N ALA A 101 -1.76 2.21 -9.56
CA ALA A 101 -1.65 2.61 -10.95
C ALA A 101 -2.43 3.88 -11.30
N ASP A 102 -3.53 4.14 -10.59
CA ASP A 102 -4.37 5.30 -10.87
C ASP A 102 -5.17 5.68 -9.63
N LEU A 103 -4.68 6.67 -8.89
CA LEU A 103 -5.30 7.14 -7.65
C LEU A 103 -5.86 8.55 -7.85
N GLU A 104 -7.12 8.72 -7.49
CA GLU A 104 -7.72 10.05 -7.39
C GLU A 104 -8.16 10.26 -5.94
N CYS A 105 -7.66 11.29 -5.31
CA CYS A 105 -7.99 11.57 -3.91
C CYS A 105 -7.85 13.07 -3.61
N LYS A 106 -8.29 13.45 -2.43
CA LYS A 106 -8.07 14.81 -1.94
C LYS A 106 -6.69 14.93 -1.32
N THR A 107 -6.35 14.02 -0.41
CA THR A 107 -5.06 14.02 0.28
C THR A 107 -4.41 12.65 0.19
N LEU A 108 -3.15 12.62 -0.25
CA LEU A 108 -2.31 11.43 -0.20
C LEU A 108 -1.15 11.67 0.75
N ARG A 109 -1.00 10.76 1.72
CA ARG A 109 0.17 10.74 2.61
C ARG A 109 0.89 9.42 2.39
N ALA A 110 2.12 9.48 1.90
CA ALA A 110 2.92 8.30 1.61
C ALA A 110 4.22 8.35 2.41
N ARG A 111 4.46 7.31 3.20
CA ARG A 111 5.66 7.21 4.02
C ARG A 111 6.34 5.88 3.82
N MET A 112 7.64 5.91 3.55
CA MET A 112 8.45 4.73 3.40
C MET A 112 9.52 4.73 4.48
N GLU A 113 9.42 3.77 5.42
CA GLU A 113 10.38 3.59 6.50
C GLU A 113 11.16 2.28 6.35
N GLY A 114 10.65 1.35 5.55
CA GLY A 114 11.28 0.05 5.34
C GLY A 114 12.23 0.01 4.15
N VAL A 115 12.27 -1.13 3.49
CA VAL A 115 13.15 -1.36 2.34
C VAL A 115 12.30 -1.73 1.14
N GLY A 116 12.41 -0.96 0.05
CA GLY A 116 11.67 -1.29 -1.16
C GLY A 116 11.26 -0.09 -1.97
N LYS A 117 10.05 -0.14 -2.52
CA LYS A 117 9.56 0.86 -3.47
C LYS A 117 8.12 1.24 -3.20
N ILE A 118 7.82 2.52 -3.42
CA ILE A 118 6.45 3.00 -3.51
C ILE A 118 6.31 3.67 -4.88
N ASN A 119 5.31 3.27 -5.64
CA ASN A 119 5.06 3.83 -6.97
C ASN A 119 3.57 4.15 -7.07
N VAL A 120 3.24 5.44 -7.14
CA VAL A 120 1.84 5.89 -7.20
C VAL A 120 1.69 6.92 -8.32
N HIS A 121 0.71 6.67 -9.19
CA HIS A 121 0.25 7.68 -10.11
C HIS A 121 -1.00 8.30 -9.50
N VAL A 122 -0.95 9.61 -9.19
CA VAL A 122 -1.97 10.25 -8.38
C VAL A 122 -2.47 11.54 -9.02
N HIS A 123 -3.74 11.82 -8.79
CA HIS A 123 -4.33 13.12 -9.03
C HIS A 123 -4.98 13.56 -7.71
N CYS A 124 -4.41 14.57 -7.07
CA CYS A 124 -4.87 14.98 -5.75
C CYS A 124 -4.74 16.48 -5.52
N VAL A 125 -5.32 16.94 -4.42
CA VAL A 125 -5.17 18.33 -3.99
C VAL A 125 -3.88 18.49 -3.19
N LYS A 126 -3.69 17.63 -2.17
CA LYS A 126 -2.52 17.72 -1.29
C LYS A 126 -1.77 16.40 -1.26
N LEU A 127 -0.47 16.47 -1.46
CA LEU A 127 0.40 15.31 -1.38
C LEU A 127 1.48 15.55 -0.34
N VAL A 128 1.63 14.60 0.59
CA VAL A 128 2.71 14.61 1.57
C VAL A 128 3.45 13.28 1.43
N ALA A 129 4.74 13.36 1.13
CA ALA A 129 5.55 12.16 0.94
C ALA A 129 6.82 12.25 1.76
N LYS A 130 7.17 11.17 2.44
CA LYS A 130 8.37 11.10 3.26
C LYS A 130 9.07 9.76 3.05
N ALA A 131 10.31 9.81 2.60
CA ALA A 131 11.13 8.62 2.36
C ALA A 131 12.27 8.59 3.38
N ASP A 132 12.11 7.81 4.44
CA ASP A 132 13.10 7.65 5.50
C ASP A 132 13.86 6.33 5.42
N GLY A 133 13.38 5.39 4.62
CA GLY A 133 13.96 4.05 4.54
C GLY A 133 15.02 3.92 3.46
N VAL A 134 15.16 2.71 2.95
CA VAL A 134 16.10 2.37 1.87
C VAL A 134 15.31 1.97 0.64
N GLY A 135 15.45 2.73 -0.43
CA GLY A 135 14.73 2.46 -1.67
C GLY A 135 14.22 3.72 -2.34
N HIS A 136 13.23 3.55 -3.19
CA HIS A 136 12.74 4.63 -4.03
C HIS A 136 11.24 4.83 -3.91
N MET A 137 10.83 6.07 -3.94
CA MET A 137 9.43 6.44 -4.07
C MET A 137 9.27 7.20 -5.38
N THR A 138 8.37 6.73 -6.25
CA THR A 138 8.07 7.38 -7.52
C THR A 138 6.65 7.88 -7.48
N LEU A 139 6.49 9.17 -7.66
CA LEU A 139 5.19 9.84 -7.67
C LEU A 139 5.02 10.53 -9.00
N SER A 140 3.89 10.26 -9.66
CA SER A 140 3.57 10.86 -10.95
C SER A 140 2.13 11.34 -10.97
N GLY A 141 1.79 12.15 -11.96
CA GLY A 141 0.46 12.70 -12.12
C GLY A 141 0.37 14.17 -11.76
N TYR A 142 -0.56 14.54 -10.89
CA TYR A 142 -0.80 15.93 -10.54
C TYR A 142 -1.16 16.08 -9.07
N ALA A 143 -0.59 17.10 -8.42
CA ALA A 143 -0.98 17.55 -7.08
C ALA A 143 -1.03 19.07 -7.07
N ARG A 144 -2.06 19.63 -6.48
CA ARG A 144 -2.14 21.08 -6.35
C ARG A 144 -1.04 21.61 -5.45
N SER A 145 -0.75 20.90 -4.36
CA SER A 145 0.40 21.17 -3.50
C SER A 145 1.08 19.87 -3.10
N ALA A 146 2.39 19.94 -2.92
CA ALA A 146 3.17 18.77 -2.54
C ALA A 146 4.24 19.15 -1.53
N ASP A 147 4.37 18.32 -0.49
CA ASP A 147 5.43 18.43 0.50
C ASP A 147 6.18 17.10 0.48
N VAL A 148 7.40 17.11 -0.04
CA VAL A 148 8.20 15.90 -0.26
C VAL A 148 9.51 16.02 0.49
N THR A 149 9.79 15.02 1.36
CA THR A 149 11.03 14.95 2.13
C THR A 149 11.72 13.61 1.88
N SER A 150 13.05 13.63 1.85
CA SER A 150 13.84 12.42 1.66
C SER A 150 15.02 12.44 2.61
N ASP A 151 14.97 11.61 3.66
CA ASP A 151 16.03 11.52 4.67
C ASP A 151 16.73 10.16 4.66
N GLY A 152 16.28 9.24 3.80
CA GLY A 152 16.83 7.89 3.73
C GLY A 152 17.85 7.71 2.61
N ILE A 153 18.07 6.46 2.24
CA ILE A 153 18.95 6.08 1.13
C ILE A 153 18.09 5.75 -0.10
N GLY A 154 18.33 6.45 -1.18
CA GLY A 154 17.51 6.39 -2.39
C GLY A 154 16.91 7.76 -2.64
N GLY A 155 15.62 7.87 -2.61
CA GLY A 155 14.99 9.18 -2.75
C GLY A 155 13.59 9.14 -3.32
N VAL A 156 13.07 10.31 -3.57
CA VAL A 156 11.74 10.49 -4.16
C VAL A 156 11.90 11.04 -5.56
N ASN A 157 11.35 10.33 -6.54
CA ASN A 157 11.33 10.76 -7.93
C ASN A 157 9.97 11.39 -8.22
N THR A 158 9.98 12.69 -8.46
CA THR A 158 8.77 13.45 -8.80
C THR A 158 8.87 14.05 -10.21
N ARG A 159 9.71 13.48 -11.04
CA ARG A 159 9.99 14.01 -12.38
C ARG A 159 8.73 14.12 -13.25
N ASN A 160 7.81 13.18 -13.10
CA ASN A 160 6.56 13.14 -13.85
C ASN A 160 5.36 13.58 -13.01
N LEU A 161 5.60 14.31 -11.93
CA LEU A 161 4.56 14.90 -11.10
C LEU A 161 4.49 16.40 -11.37
N GLN A 162 3.33 16.85 -11.80
CA GLN A 162 3.08 18.27 -11.97
C GLN A 162 2.49 18.82 -10.67
N VAL A 163 3.07 19.89 -10.14
CA VAL A 163 2.62 20.52 -8.91
C VAL A 163 2.22 21.95 -9.18
N GLY A 164 1.09 22.35 -8.61
CA GLY A 164 0.57 23.70 -8.72
C GLY A 164 -0.42 23.88 -9.86
N GLU A 165 -0.79 25.12 -10.07
CA GLU A 165 -1.82 25.49 -11.06
C GLU A 165 -1.30 25.51 -12.48
#